data_9c61ea691c1161798b536338b1038a5b
#
_entry.id   9c61ea691c1161798b536338b1038a5b
#
_cell.length_a   1.000
_cell.length_b   1.000
_cell.length_c   1.000
_cell.angle_alpha   90.00
_cell.angle_beta   90.00
_cell.angle_gamma   90.00
#
_symmetry.space_group_name_H-M   'P 1'
#
loop_
_entity.id
_entity.type
_entity.pdbx_description
1 polymer ?
#
loop_
_entity_poly.entity_id
_entity_poly.type
_entity_poly.pdbx_seq_one_letter_code
_entity_poly.pdbx_strand_id
1 'polypeptide(L)'
;MRLIRNFAIIAHVDHGKSTLADRFIQICGGLAAREMQDQVLDSMELERERGITIKAQSVTLFYKAADGERYQLNMIDTPGHVDFSYEVSRSLAACDGALLVVDATQGVEAQSVANCNTAIEQGLEVLPAINKIDLPSAEPERVAKEIEEIIGIEARDAIRVSAKTGQGVQELLERLIERIPPPKGAVSYTHLAGPAENARHRCPACAGLQDPEGLWFRWDRA
;
A
#
# COMPACT_ATOMS: atom_id res chain seq x y z
N MET A 1 -14.06 9.06 -6.84
CA MET A 1 -12.63 8.98 -6.50
C MET A 1 -12.29 9.59 -5.13
N ARG A 2 -13.07 10.55 -4.60
CA ARG A 2 -12.80 11.20 -3.30
C ARG A 2 -12.61 10.22 -2.12
N LEU A 3 -13.27 9.07 -2.14
CA LEU A 3 -13.25 8.05 -1.08
C LEU A 3 -12.27 6.89 -1.35
N ILE A 4 -11.32 7.07 -2.28
CA ILE A 4 -10.29 6.06 -2.58
C ILE A 4 -8.96 6.55 -2.03
N ARG A 5 -8.16 5.64 -1.47
CA ARG A 5 -6.78 5.86 -1.05
C ARG A 5 -5.89 4.75 -1.56
N ASN A 6 -4.87 5.11 -2.32
CA ASN A 6 -3.86 4.17 -2.83
C ASN A 6 -2.57 4.39 -2.08
N PHE A 7 -2.09 3.40 -1.36
CA PHE A 7 -0.87 3.54 -0.58
C PHE A 7 -0.05 2.26 -0.54
N ALA A 8 1.25 2.42 -0.40
CA ALA A 8 2.18 1.34 -0.17
C ALA A 8 2.66 1.32 1.29
N ILE A 9 2.96 0.14 1.81
CA ILE A 9 3.61 -0.01 3.12
C ILE A 9 5.10 -0.18 2.91
N ILE A 10 5.89 0.72 3.51
CA ILE A 10 7.35 0.71 3.52
C ILE A 10 7.81 0.34 4.92
N ALA A 11 8.65 -0.67 5.05
CA ALA A 11 9.25 -1.07 6.33
C ALA A 11 10.57 -1.79 6.08
N HIS A 12 11.45 -1.75 7.08
CA HIS A 12 12.56 -2.69 7.15
C HIS A 12 12.08 -4.12 7.45
N VAL A 13 12.90 -5.12 7.18
CA VAL A 13 12.66 -6.51 7.56
C VAL A 13 12.43 -6.57 9.08
N ASP A 14 11.46 -7.36 9.53
CA ASP A 14 11.09 -7.54 10.94
C ASP A 14 10.51 -6.31 11.67
N HIS A 15 10.25 -5.18 11.01
CA HIS A 15 9.55 -4.03 11.61
C HIS A 15 8.04 -4.26 11.77
N GLY A 16 7.52 -5.42 11.33
CA GLY A 16 6.13 -5.83 11.51
C GLY A 16 5.19 -5.39 10.40
N LYS A 17 5.70 -5.21 9.17
CA LYS A 17 4.94 -4.84 7.97
C LYS A 17 3.77 -5.80 7.71
N SER A 18 4.05 -7.09 7.53
CA SER A 18 3.03 -8.12 7.23
C SER A 18 2.02 -8.25 8.37
N THR A 19 2.47 -8.18 9.63
CA THR A 19 1.56 -8.20 10.80
C THR A 19 0.62 -7.01 10.82
N LEU A 20 1.10 -5.81 10.43
CA LEU A 20 0.27 -4.62 10.35
C LEU A 20 -0.74 -4.70 9.19
N ALA A 21 -0.32 -5.23 8.05
CA ALA A 21 -1.18 -5.49 6.91
C ALA A 21 -2.31 -6.47 7.26
N ASP A 22 -2.02 -7.55 7.99
CA ASP A 22 -3.02 -8.50 8.50
C ASP A 22 -4.03 -7.81 9.43
N ARG A 23 -3.57 -6.88 10.28
CA ARG A 23 -4.48 -6.10 11.14
C ARG A 23 -5.40 -5.19 10.34
N PHE A 24 -4.92 -4.56 9.28
CA PHE A 24 -5.77 -3.78 8.39
C PHE A 24 -6.85 -4.64 7.74
N ILE A 25 -6.48 -5.83 7.23
CA ILE A 25 -7.43 -6.79 6.65
C ILE A 25 -8.48 -7.20 7.69
N GLN A 26 -8.08 -7.47 8.92
CA GLN A 26 -8.97 -7.86 10.02
C GLN A 26 -9.97 -6.74 10.39
N ILE A 27 -9.48 -5.51 10.58
CA ILE A 27 -10.33 -4.35 10.97
C ILE A 27 -11.31 -3.99 9.86
N CYS A 28 -10.86 -4.07 8.60
CA CYS A 28 -11.70 -3.77 7.44
C CYS A 28 -12.68 -4.91 7.07
N GLY A 29 -12.67 -6.03 7.81
CA GLY A 29 -13.60 -7.14 7.60
C GLY A 29 -13.31 -7.94 6.33
N GLY A 30 -12.07 -7.91 5.82
CA GLY A 30 -11.66 -8.63 4.61
C GLY A 30 -11.65 -10.14 4.77
N LEU A 31 -11.46 -10.66 6.01
CA LEU A 31 -11.50 -12.08 6.34
C LEU A 31 -12.17 -12.28 7.68
N ALA A 32 -12.92 -13.39 7.85
CA ALA A 32 -13.43 -13.79 9.16
C ALA A 32 -12.25 -14.19 10.06
N ALA A 33 -12.34 -13.89 11.35
CA ALA A 33 -11.27 -14.17 12.33
C ALA A 33 -10.82 -15.66 12.38
N ARG A 34 -11.65 -16.58 11.85
CA ARG A 34 -11.37 -18.02 11.76
C ARG A 34 -10.56 -18.41 10.50
N GLU A 35 -10.51 -17.52 9.51
CA GLU A 35 -9.83 -17.75 8.22
C GLU A 35 -8.47 -17.04 8.18
N MET A 36 -8.14 -16.23 9.20
CA MET A 36 -6.86 -15.57 9.32
C MET A 36 -5.78 -16.58 9.70
N GLN A 37 -5.00 -16.98 8.70
CA GLN A 37 -3.67 -17.54 8.92
C GLN A 37 -2.70 -16.38 9.13
N ASP A 38 -1.66 -16.58 9.93
CA ASP A 38 -0.60 -15.59 10.07
C ASP A 38 0.03 -15.32 8.69
N GLN A 39 0.28 -14.04 8.40
CA GLN A 39 0.87 -13.58 7.13
C GLN A 39 0.03 -13.95 5.90
N VAL A 40 -1.23 -13.51 5.88
CA VAL A 40 -2.19 -13.77 4.79
C VAL A 40 -1.66 -13.31 3.42
N LEU A 41 -0.87 -12.25 3.39
CA LEU A 41 -0.29 -11.68 2.17
C LEU A 41 0.96 -12.42 1.70
N ASP A 42 1.71 -13.06 2.60
CA ASP A 42 2.90 -13.84 2.25
C ASP A 42 2.46 -15.22 1.73
N SER A 43 2.09 -15.27 0.45
CA SER A 43 1.48 -16.45 -0.18
C SER A 43 2.49 -17.52 -0.58
N MET A 44 3.78 -17.18 -0.70
CA MET A 44 4.85 -18.11 -1.07
C MET A 44 5.42 -18.83 0.16
N GLU A 45 5.69 -20.13 0.05
CA GLU A 45 6.33 -20.90 1.13
C GLU A 45 7.66 -20.26 1.56
N LEU A 46 8.44 -19.75 0.59
CA LEU A 46 9.72 -19.10 0.84
C LEU A 46 9.59 -17.77 1.61
N GLU A 47 8.51 -17.01 1.38
CA GLU A 47 8.20 -15.79 2.12
C GLU A 47 7.92 -16.11 3.59
N ARG A 48 7.10 -17.14 3.84
CA ARG A 48 6.77 -17.62 5.19
C ARG A 48 7.97 -18.21 5.93
N GLU A 49 8.79 -19.00 5.23
CA GLU A 49 9.99 -19.61 5.83
C GLU A 49 11.03 -18.59 6.24
N ARG A 50 11.20 -17.54 5.44
CA ARG A 50 12.20 -16.47 5.67
C ARG A 50 11.66 -15.23 6.38
N GLY A 51 10.35 -15.12 6.55
CA GLY A 51 9.70 -13.95 7.16
C GLY A 51 9.87 -12.66 6.34
N ILE A 52 10.06 -12.77 5.02
CA ILE A 52 10.26 -11.61 4.13
C ILE A 52 9.23 -11.62 2.99
N THR A 53 8.71 -10.47 2.63
CA THR A 53 7.91 -10.29 1.43
C THR A 53 8.84 -10.22 0.21
N ILE A 54 8.65 -11.11 -0.76
CA ILE A 54 9.45 -11.17 -1.99
C ILE A 54 8.71 -10.45 -3.12
N LYS A 55 7.41 -10.71 -3.27
CA LYS A 55 6.58 -10.15 -4.34
C LYS A 55 5.57 -9.16 -3.79
N ALA A 56 5.50 -7.97 -4.40
CA ALA A 56 4.49 -7.00 -4.05
C ALA A 56 3.07 -7.55 -4.28
N GLN A 57 2.22 -7.43 -3.27
CA GLN A 57 0.82 -7.84 -3.34
C GLN A 57 -0.10 -6.65 -3.10
N SER A 58 -1.18 -6.57 -3.86
CA SER A 58 -2.18 -5.52 -3.71
C SER A 58 -3.46 -6.07 -3.11
N VAL A 59 -4.01 -5.35 -2.13
CA VAL A 59 -5.27 -5.71 -1.48
C VAL A 59 -6.19 -4.49 -1.45
N THR A 60 -7.45 -4.71 -1.80
CA THR A 60 -8.49 -3.69 -1.67
C THR A 60 -9.30 -3.96 -0.41
N LEU A 61 -9.33 -2.98 0.49
CA LEU A 61 -10.03 -3.01 1.75
C LEU A 61 -11.14 -1.95 1.76
N PHE A 62 -12.18 -2.18 2.55
CA PHE A 62 -13.24 -1.21 2.76
C PHE A 62 -13.33 -0.86 4.22
N TYR A 63 -13.09 0.41 4.54
CA TYR A 63 -13.11 0.91 5.90
C TYR A 63 -14.23 1.94 6.08
N LYS A 64 -14.99 1.82 7.16
CA LYS A 64 -15.97 2.84 7.56
C LYS A 64 -15.30 3.78 8.55
N ALA A 65 -14.99 5.00 8.09
CA ALA A 65 -14.31 6.01 8.88
C ALA A 65 -15.24 6.69 9.91
N ALA A 66 -14.64 7.45 10.82
CA ALA A 66 -15.35 8.18 11.87
C ALA A 66 -16.32 9.25 11.31
N ASP A 67 -16.08 9.75 10.09
CA ASP A 67 -16.98 10.65 9.37
C ASP A 67 -18.27 9.97 8.86
N GLY A 68 -18.37 8.65 9.01
CA GLY A 68 -19.50 7.82 8.58
C GLY A 68 -19.41 7.35 7.12
N GLU A 69 -18.44 7.84 6.34
CA GLU A 69 -18.23 7.46 4.95
C GLU A 69 -17.48 6.12 4.85
N ARG A 70 -17.69 5.43 3.72
CA ARG A 70 -17.00 4.16 3.45
C ARG A 70 -15.87 4.40 2.44
N TYR A 71 -14.64 4.30 2.90
CA TYR A 71 -13.46 4.45 2.07
C TYR A 71 -13.02 3.12 1.47
N GLN A 72 -12.53 3.19 0.23
CA GLN A 72 -11.81 2.11 -0.42
C GLN A 72 -10.32 2.36 -0.25
N LEU A 73 -9.64 1.46 0.43
CA LEU A 73 -8.23 1.49 0.71
C LEU A 73 -7.53 0.44 -0.16
N ASN A 74 -6.78 0.88 -1.15
CA ASN A 74 -5.96 0.01 -2.00
C ASN A 74 -4.54 0.02 -1.43
N MET A 75 -4.19 -1.03 -0.74
CA MET A 75 -2.91 -1.22 -0.10
C MET A 75 -2.00 -2.07 -0.97
N ILE A 76 -0.75 -1.64 -1.15
CA ILE A 76 0.30 -2.45 -1.78
C ILE A 76 1.31 -2.83 -0.70
N ASP A 77 1.45 -4.13 -0.45
CA ASP A 77 2.50 -4.66 0.40
C ASP A 77 3.79 -4.77 -0.40
N THR A 78 4.82 -3.99 -0.04
CA THR A 78 6.08 -3.91 -0.79
C THR A 78 7.16 -4.77 -0.14
N PRO A 79 8.08 -5.36 -0.93
CA PRO A 79 9.27 -6.00 -0.38
C PRO A 79 10.09 -5.01 0.47
N GLY A 80 10.61 -5.49 1.61
CA GLY A 80 11.48 -4.68 2.49
C GLY A 80 12.97 -4.75 2.13
N HIS A 81 13.40 -5.75 1.33
CA HIS A 81 14.80 -6.03 1.06
C HIS A 81 15.34 -5.24 -0.13
N VAL A 82 16.60 -4.80 -0.05
CA VAL A 82 17.27 -3.97 -1.09
C VAL A 82 17.32 -4.60 -2.48
N ASP A 83 17.38 -5.92 -2.56
CA ASP A 83 17.45 -6.66 -3.83
C ASP A 83 16.18 -6.46 -4.68
N PHE A 84 15.08 -6.04 -4.08
CA PHE A 84 13.80 -5.81 -4.73
C PHE A 84 13.47 -4.33 -4.95
N SER A 85 14.48 -3.44 -4.93
CA SER A 85 14.31 -1.99 -5.06
C SER A 85 13.53 -1.56 -6.31
N TYR A 86 13.71 -2.28 -7.42
CA TYR A 86 12.96 -2.04 -8.66
C TYR A 86 11.46 -2.29 -8.49
N GLU A 87 11.09 -3.38 -7.80
CA GLU A 87 9.69 -3.72 -7.53
C GLU A 87 9.05 -2.72 -6.57
N VAL A 88 9.81 -2.28 -5.55
CA VAL A 88 9.39 -1.22 -4.62
C VAL A 88 9.11 0.08 -5.38
N SER A 89 10.03 0.53 -6.23
CA SER A 89 9.88 1.77 -7.01
C SER A 89 8.63 1.73 -7.91
N ARG A 90 8.35 0.59 -8.57
CA ARG A 90 7.15 0.43 -9.39
C ARG A 90 5.86 0.42 -8.58
N SER A 91 5.89 -0.21 -7.40
CA SER A 91 4.75 -0.25 -6.49
C SER A 91 4.43 1.14 -5.95
N LEU A 92 5.45 1.91 -5.59
CA LEU A 92 5.31 3.31 -5.16
C LEU A 92 4.72 4.18 -6.27
N ALA A 93 5.16 4.01 -7.52
CA ALA A 93 4.64 4.76 -8.66
C ALA A 93 3.13 4.55 -8.93
N ALA A 94 2.55 3.48 -8.39
CA ALA A 94 1.11 3.19 -8.48
C ALA A 94 0.30 3.75 -7.30
N CYS A 95 0.95 4.42 -6.34
CA CYS A 95 0.34 4.91 -5.11
C CYS A 95 0.27 6.44 -5.08
N ASP A 96 -0.62 6.96 -4.21
CA ASP A 96 -0.75 8.38 -3.92
C ASP A 96 -0.08 8.76 -2.58
N GLY A 97 0.28 7.74 -1.78
CA GLY A 97 1.00 7.90 -0.52
C GLY A 97 1.72 6.63 -0.08
N ALA A 98 2.52 6.76 0.98
CA ALA A 98 3.26 5.67 1.58
C ALA A 98 3.15 5.69 3.11
N LEU A 99 2.95 4.52 3.69
CA LEU A 99 2.99 4.31 5.13
C LEU A 99 4.38 3.79 5.52
N LEU A 100 5.16 4.60 6.22
CA LEU A 100 6.47 4.22 6.74
C LEU A 100 6.31 3.59 8.12
N VAL A 101 6.66 2.32 8.25
CA VAL A 101 6.59 1.59 9.53
C VAL A 101 7.99 1.40 10.09
N VAL A 102 8.22 1.94 11.30
CA VAL A 102 9.49 1.86 12.02
C VAL A 102 9.29 1.16 13.35
N ASP A 103 10.22 0.28 13.70
CA ASP A 103 10.21 -0.42 14.99
C ASP A 103 10.63 0.54 16.12
N ALA A 104 9.83 0.62 17.20
CA ALA A 104 10.09 1.45 18.36
C ALA A 104 11.38 1.05 19.14
N THR A 105 11.91 -0.14 18.91
CA THR A 105 13.10 -0.65 19.59
C THR A 105 14.38 -0.49 18.77
N GLN A 106 14.29 -0.77 17.46
CA GLN A 106 15.43 -0.74 16.54
C GLN A 106 15.69 0.67 15.98
N GLY A 107 14.62 1.43 15.71
CA GLY A 107 14.73 2.74 15.11
C GLY A 107 14.80 2.70 13.58
N VAL A 108 15.39 3.73 13.00
CA VAL A 108 15.45 3.92 11.54
C VAL A 108 16.60 3.10 10.94
N GLU A 109 16.28 2.25 9.99
CA GLU A 109 17.22 1.40 9.28
C GLU A 109 17.44 1.86 7.83
N ALA A 110 18.62 1.54 7.26
CA ALA A 110 19.05 2.03 5.94
C ALA A 110 18.06 1.72 4.80
N GLN A 111 17.39 0.57 4.85
CA GLN A 111 16.40 0.19 3.83
C GLN A 111 15.14 1.05 3.90
N SER A 112 14.70 1.38 5.12
CA SER A 112 13.57 2.30 5.33
C SER A 112 13.88 3.67 4.77
N VAL A 113 15.10 4.18 4.98
CA VAL A 113 15.57 5.47 4.44
C VAL A 113 15.56 5.45 2.91
N ALA A 114 16.18 4.44 2.30
CA ALA A 114 16.27 4.33 0.84
C ALA A 114 14.89 4.29 0.17
N ASN A 115 13.98 3.46 0.70
CA ASN A 115 12.63 3.33 0.17
C ASN A 115 11.79 4.60 0.40
N CYS A 116 11.98 5.26 1.56
CA CYS A 116 11.31 6.51 1.88
C CYS A 116 11.76 7.66 0.95
N ASN A 117 13.07 7.78 0.68
CA ASN A 117 13.61 8.74 -0.28
C ASN A 117 13.02 8.52 -1.67
N THR A 118 12.91 7.27 -2.12
CA THR A 118 12.24 6.93 -3.39
C THR A 118 10.78 7.38 -3.42
N ALA A 119 10.04 7.23 -2.31
CA ALA A 119 8.67 7.70 -2.19
C ALA A 119 8.58 9.24 -2.27
N ILE A 120 9.48 9.94 -1.56
CA ILE A 120 9.55 11.42 -1.56
C ILE A 120 9.92 11.95 -2.96
N GLU A 121 10.89 11.35 -3.65
CA GLU A 121 11.28 11.71 -5.02
C GLU A 121 10.13 11.55 -6.02
N GLN A 122 9.24 10.60 -5.79
CA GLN A 122 8.02 10.41 -6.59
C GLN A 122 6.86 11.34 -6.18
N GLY A 123 7.07 12.18 -5.17
CA GLY A 123 6.07 13.15 -4.69
C GLY A 123 4.92 12.53 -3.90
N LEU A 124 5.15 11.36 -3.27
CA LEU A 124 4.16 10.70 -2.43
C LEU A 124 4.11 11.35 -1.04
N GLU A 125 2.92 11.44 -0.48
CA GLU A 125 2.74 11.79 0.93
C GLU A 125 3.19 10.61 1.81
N VAL A 126 4.14 10.84 2.73
CA VAL A 126 4.65 9.79 3.62
C VAL A 126 4.10 9.99 5.02
N LEU A 127 3.42 8.95 5.53
CA LEU A 127 2.89 8.91 6.89
C LEU A 127 3.77 8.00 7.76
N PRO A 128 4.48 8.53 8.78
CA PRO A 128 5.26 7.71 9.69
C PRO A 128 4.38 7.05 10.76
N ALA A 129 4.65 5.76 11.04
CA ALA A 129 4.05 4.98 12.11
C ALA A 129 5.15 4.24 12.89
N ILE A 130 5.10 4.32 14.21
CA ILE A 130 6.06 3.67 15.10
C ILE A 130 5.39 2.42 15.68
N ASN A 131 5.89 1.26 15.28
CA ASN A 131 5.34 -0.04 15.65
C ASN A 131 6.06 -0.68 16.83
N LYS A 132 5.46 -1.74 17.39
CA LYS A 132 5.95 -2.53 18.54
C LYS A 132 6.05 -1.75 19.84
N ILE A 133 5.14 -0.79 20.07
CA ILE A 133 5.08 -0.02 21.32
C ILE A 133 4.71 -0.87 22.56
N ASP A 134 4.28 -2.11 22.33
CA ASP A 134 3.98 -3.09 23.38
C ASP A 134 5.24 -3.69 24.04
N LEU A 135 6.40 -3.51 23.45
CA LEU A 135 7.65 -4.03 23.98
C LEU A 135 8.20 -3.11 25.10
N PRO A 136 8.74 -3.68 26.19
CA PRO A 136 9.28 -2.90 27.31
C PRO A 136 10.52 -2.07 26.93
N SER A 137 11.20 -2.42 25.83
CA SER A 137 12.36 -1.70 25.29
C SER A 137 11.97 -0.65 24.23
N ALA A 138 10.67 -0.39 24.04
CA ALA A 138 10.21 0.57 23.05
C ALA A 138 10.54 2.01 23.48
N GLU A 139 11.18 2.78 22.59
CA GLU A 139 11.53 4.19 22.77
C GLU A 139 10.94 5.06 21.63
N PRO A 140 9.61 5.23 21.57
CA PRO A 140 8.97 5.91 20.45
C PRO A 140 9.40 7.38 20.29
N GLU A 141 9.74 8.08 21.37
CA GLU A 141 10.22 9.46 21.32
C GLU A 141 11.60 9.58 20.66
N ARG A 142 12.50 8.63 20.94
CA ARG A 142 13.81 8.56 20.30
C ARG A 142 13.66 8.29 18.82
N VAL A 143 12.83 7.30 18.46
CA VAL A 143 12.60 6.90 17.06
C VAL A 143 11.92 8.03 16.26
N ALA A 144 10.99 8.77 16.84
CA ALA A 144 10.39 9.93 16.20
C ALA A 144 11.46 10.99 15.82
N LYS A 145 12.39 11.28 16.71
CA LYS A 145 13.51 12.19 16.44
C LYS A 145 14.44 11.65 15.36
N GLU A 146 14.76 10.35 15.39
CA GLU A 146 15.56 9.71 14.34
C GLU A 146 14.90 9.83 12.95
N ILE A 147 13.59 9.68 12.87
CA ILE A 147 12.85 9.86 11.61
C ILE A 147 12.99 11.30 11.10
N GLU A 148 12.83 12.30 11.99
CA GLU A 148 13.00 13.71 11.64
C GLU A 148 14.43 14.05 11.20
N GLU A 149 15.44 13.55 11.92
CA GLU A 149 16.84 13.87 11.66
C GLU A 149 17.42 13.15 10.43
N ILE A 150 17.03 11.89 10.23
CA ILE A 150 17.62 11.04 9.16
C ILE A 150 16.85 11.14 7.86
N ILE A 151 15.52 11.15 7.93
CA ILE A 151 14.65 11.14 6.74
C ILE A 151 14.19 12.55 6.36
N GLY A 152 14.07 13.44 7.37
CA GLY A 152 13.64 14.83 7.15
C GLY A 152 12.13 15.03 7.01
N ILE A 153 11.31 14.08 7.49
CA ILE A 153 9.85 14.18 7.55
C ILE A 153 9.40 14.47 8.99
N GLU A 154 8.31 15.25 9.13
CA GLU A 154 7.73 15.49 10.46
C GLU A 154 7.22 14.19 11.08
N ALA A 155 7.76 13.84 12.25
CA ALA A 155 7.41 12.62 12.97
C ALA A 155 6.98 12.86 14.42
N ARG A 156 6.81 14.13 14.85
CA ARG A 156 6.31 14.46 16.19
C ARG A 156 4.94 13.85 16.47
N ASP A 157 4.09 13.84 15.44
CA ASP A 157 2.75 13.28 15.44
C ASP A 157 2.71 11.87 14.83
N ALA A 158 3.86 11.18 14.74
CA ALA A 158 3.93 9.81 14.27
C ALA A 158 3.03 8.91 15.13
N ILE A 159 2.20 8.12 14.47
CA ILE A 159 1.22 7.30 15.18
C ILE A 159 1.91 6.09 15.79
N ARG A 160 1.65 5.89 17.08
CA ARG A 160 2.23 4.81 17.85
C ARG A 160 1.28 3.61 17.81
N VAL A 161 1.77 2.50 17.27
CA VAL A 161 0.96 1.31 17.07
C VAL A 161 1.63 0.06 17.61
N SER A 162 0.82 -0.92 17.94
CA SER A 162 1.25 -2.30 18.07
C SER A 162 0.43 -3.17 17.14
N ALA A 163 1.04 -3.61 16.07
CA ALA A 163 0.42 -4.54 15.12
C ALA A 163 0.03 -5.85 15.81
N LYS A 164 0.81 -6.29 16.80
CA LYS A 164 0.56 -7.51 17.57
C LYS A 164 -0.70 -7.43 18.43
N THR A 165 -0.89 -6.34 19.17
CA THR A 165 -2.02 -6.16 20.08
C THR A 165 -3.22 -5.47 19.41
N GLY A 166 -3.02 -4.79 18.29
CA GLY A 166 -4.02 -3.97 17.61
C GLY A 166 -4.13 -2.54 18.15
N GLN A 167 -3.33 -2.16 19.15
CA GLN A 167 -3.35 -0.82 19.73
C GLN A 167 -2.93 0.24 18.71
N GLY A 168 -3.68 1.34 18.62
CA GLY A 168 -3.40 2.49 17.74
C GLY A 168 -3.69 2.24 16.25
N VAL A 169 -4.03 1.01 15.84
CA VAL A 169 -4.20 0.67 14.41
C VAL A 169 -5.43 1.36 13.80
N GLN A 170 -6.50 1.53 14.55
CA GLN A 170 -7.67 2.24 14.08
C GLN A 170 -7.39 3.73 13.89
N GLU A 171 -6.66 4.36 14.82
CA GLU A 171 -6.19 5.74 14.70
C GLU A 171 -5.30 5.93 13.47
N LEU A 172 -4.42 4.95 13.20
CA LEU A 172 -3.57 4.95 12.02
C LEU A 172 -4.40 4.93 10.72
N LEU A 173 -5.48 4.16 10.65
CA LEU A 173 -6.37 4.14 9.49
C LEU A 173 -7.09 5.47 9.28
N GLU A 174 -7.54 6.14 10.35
CA GLU A 174 -8.16 7.47 10.26
C GLU A 174 -7.15 8.52 9.75
N ARG A 175 -5.95 8.54 10.31
CA ARG A 175 -4.88 9.45 9.87
C ARG A 175 -4.44 9.18 8.43
N LEU A 176 -4.40 7.92 8.01
CA LEU A 176 -4.08 7.55 6.64
C LEU A 176 -5.11 8.14 5.66
N ILE A 177 -6.40 8.08 6.01
CA ILE A 177 -7.47 8.66 5.20
C ILE A 177 -7.37 10.19 5.11
N GLU A 178 -6.98 10.86 6.21
CA GLU A 178 -6.81 12.31 6.28
C GLU A 178 -5.60 12.80 5.47
N ARG A 179 -4.45 12.13 5.63
CA ARG A 179 -3.16 12.59 5.08
C ARG A 179 -2.97 12.19 3.63
N ILE A 180 -3.29 10.95 3.26
CA ILE A 180 -3.09 10.50 1.89
C ILE A 180 -4.15 11.09 0.97
N PRO A 181 -3.74 11.80 -0.10
CA PRO A 181 -4.69 12.40 -1.02
C PRO A 181 -5.45 11.33 -1.84
N PRO A 182 -6.65 11.66 -2.35
CA PRO A 182 -7.32 10.79 -3.30
C PRO A 182 -6.56 10.76 -4.62
N PRO A 183 -6.71 9.68 -5.41
CA PRO A 183 -6.01 9.54 -6.69
C PRO A 183 -6.32 10.70 -7.64
N LYS A 184 -5.25 11.26 -8.22
CA LYS A 184 -5.29 12.32 -9.22
C LYS A 184 -5.44 11.68 -10.59
N GLY A 185 -6.63 11.64 -11.16
CA GLY A 185 -6.79 11.14 -12.51
C GLY A 185 -8.19 11.33 -13.05
N ALA A 186 -8.29 11.93 -14.24
CA ALA A 186 -9.49 11.80 -15.05
C ALA A 186 -9.49 10.39 -15.64
N VAL A 187 -10.44 9.54 -15.22
CA VAL A 187 -10.61 8.20 -15.79
C VAL A 187 -11.21 8.36 -17.19
N SER A 188 -10.37 8.64 -18.18
CA SER A 188 -10.79 8.69 -19.59
C SER A 188 -10.84 7.31 -20.25
N TYR A 189 -10.53 6.21 -19.54
CA TYR A 189 -10.40 4.87 -20.13
C TYR A 189 -11.43 3.83 -19.67
N THR A 190 -12.48 4.21 -18.95
CA THR A 190 -13.54 3.28 -18.54
C THR A 190 -14.53 2.89 -19.66
N HIS A 191 -14.27 3.24 -20.93
CA HIS A 191 -15.16 2.93 -22.04
C HIS A 191 -14.79 1.69 -22.85
N LEU A 192 -13.89 0.82 -22.38
CA LEU A 192 -13.58 -0.43 -23.09
C LEU A 192 -14.39 -1.65 -22.61
N ALA A 193 -15.35 -1.47 -21.73
CA ALA A 193 -16.24 -2.54 -21.26
C ALA A 193 -17.74 -2.18 -21.38
N GLY A 194 -18.15 -1.60 -22.48
CA GLY A 194 -19.55 -1.51 -22.84
C GLY A 194 -19.94 -2.69 -23.77
N PRO A 195 -21.17 -3.24 -23.65
CA PRO A 195 -21.64 -4.25 -24.61
C PRO A 195 -21.58 -3.69 -26.03
N ALA A 196 -21.21 -4.56 -26.96
CA ALA A 196 -20.89 -4.26 -28.36
C ALA A 196 -22.06 -3.71 -29.22
N GLU A 197 -23.01 -2.99 -28.67
CA GLU A 197 -24.19 -2.50 -29.40
C GLU A 197 -24.09 -1.07 -29.94
N ASN A 198 -23.03 -0.28 -29.66
CA ASN A 198 -22.91 1.07 -30.23
C ASN A 198 -21.51 1.39 -30.78
N ALA A 199 -20.91 0.48 -31.50
CA ALA A 199 -19.67 0.72 -32.25
C ALA A 199 -19.93 1.53 -33.55
N ARG A 200 -20.45 2.77 -33.44
CA ARG A 200 -20.56 3.72 -34.58
C ARG A 200 -19.76 5.00 -34.42
N HIS A 201 -18.91 5.10 -33.42
CA HIS A 201 -17.94 6.20 -33.37
C HIS A 201 -16.54 5.66 -33.68
N ARG A 202 -16.18 5.68 -34.94
CA ARG A 202 -14.82 5.42 -35.44
C ARG A 202 -13.90 6.49 -34.86
N CYS A 203 -12.86 6.04 -34.15
CA CYS A 203 -11.71 6.89 -33.79
C CYS A 203 -11.09 7.42 -35.08
N PRO A 204 -10.95 8.75 -35.27
CA PRO A 204 -10.35 9.31 -36.50
C PRO A 204 -8.90 8.88 -36.74
N ALA A 205 -8.19 8.45 -35.72
CA ALA A 205 -6.80 7.98 -35.80
C ALA A 205 -6.65 6.54 -36.31
N CYS A 206 -7.75 5.74 -36.36
CA CYS A 206 -7.71 4.35 -36.79
C CYS A 206 -8.35 4.17 -38.21
N ALA A 207 -8.67 5.23 -38.93
CA ALA A 207 -9.34 5.18 -40.22
C ALA A 207 -8.47 4.67 -41.39
N GLY A 208 -7.21 4.31 -41.15
CA GLY A 208 -6.26 3.86 -42.18
C GLY A 208 -5.82 2.40 -42.13
N LEU A 209 -6.27 1.63 -41.14
CA LEU A 209 -5.88 0.21 -41.03
C LEU A 209 -7.07 -0.68 -41.40
N GLN A 210 -7.27 -0.90 -42.66
CA GLN A 210 -8.09 -2.00 -43.19
C GLN A 210 -7.21 -3.22 -43.36
N ASP A 211 -7.46 -4.23 -42.54
CA ASP A 211 -6.88 -5.55 -42.71
C ASP A 211 -7.62 -6.27 -43.83
N PRO A 212 -6.97 -6.76 -44.92
CA PRO A 212 -7.61 -7.35 -46.08
C PRO A 212 -8.27 -8.71 -45.82
N GLU A 213 -8.06 -9.35 -44.70
CA GLU A 213 -8.48 -10.74 -44.47
C GLU A 213 -9.50 -10.98 -43.35
N GLY A 214 -10.00 -9.95 -42.66
CA GLY A 214 -11.19 -10.08 -41.80
C GLY A 214 -11.05 -11.01 -40.57
N LEU A 215 -9.83 -11.29 -40.12
CA LEU A 215 -9.58 -12.19 -38.97
C LEU A 215 -9.66 -11.41 -37.67
N TRP A 216 -10.75 -11.57 -36.95
CA TRP A 216 -10.90 -11.13 -35.57
C TRP A 216 -10.07 -12.04 -34.63
N PHE A 217 -9.07 -11.51 -33.92
CA PHE A 217 -8.41 -12.22 -32.85
C PHE A 217 -9.39 -12.48 -31.71
N ARG A 218 -9.74 -13.72 -31.52
CA ARG A 218 -10.53 -14.24 -30.44
C ARG A 218 -9.56 -14.50 -29.27
N TRP A 219 -9.68 -13.74 -28.20
CA TRP A 219 -9.00 -14.06 -26.93
C TRP A 219 -9.84 -15.12 -26.22
N ASP A 220 -9.43 -16.37 -26.30
CA ASP A 220 -9.94 -17.43 -25.43
C ASP A 220 -9.29 -17.32 -24.06
N ARG A 221 -10.14 -17.34 -23.06
CA ARG A 221 -9.75 -17.40 -21.66
C ARG A 221 -9.20 -18.80 -21.36
N ALA A 222 -8.02 -18.87 -20.76
CA ALA A 222 -7.55 -19.99 -19.95
C ALA A 222 -7.13 -19.47 -18.57
#